data_7c114a55c01528fa956a133c92d981e5
#
_entry.id   7c114a55c01528fa956a133c92d981e5
#
_cell.length_a   1.000
_cell.length_b   1.000
_cell.length_c   1.000
_cell.angle_alpha   90.00
_cell.angle_beta   90.00
_cell.angle_gamma   90.00
#
_symmetry.space_group_name_H-M   'P 1'
#
loop_
_entity.id
_entity.type
_entity.pdbx_description
1 polymer ?
#
loop_
_entity_poly.entity_id
_entity_poly.type
_entity_poly.pdbx_seq_one_letter_code
_entity_poly.pdbx_strand_id
1 'polypeptide(L)'
;MSVFGKDELAMRKFASSMPVPEFEETHFVSTKPLSQAKVAIVTTAGLHRQSAPGFEIGDSDFHYETLARDSRDLKLGHHSVNFDRGGFAADLNVVYPIDRLEELAVEGVIGAVAENHYAFAGNQSATVSEIRLDSGPHCAKKMLAENVDIVVITGTCPLCPRTVCTLAHVFEAAGLATIVITRAREVAERMKVPRALHTVFPPGLSLGKPRDKVFQI
;
A
#
# COMPACT_ATOMS: atom_id res chain seq x y z
N MET A 1 0.91 22.97 3.51
CA MET A 1 2.27 22.56 3.98
C MET A 1 2.10 21.36 4.90
N SER A 2 2.88 20.29 4.71
CA SER A 2 2.84 19.11 5.60
C SER A 2 3.20 19.53 7.03
N VAL A 3 2.42 19.07 8.03
CA VAL A 3 2.68 19.35 9.46
C VAL A 3 4.06 18.83 9.90
N PHE A 4 4.52 17.73 9.29
CA PHE A 4 5.83 17.14 9.58
C PHE A 4 6.96 17.69 8.69
N GLY A 5 6.64 18.42 7.63
CA GLY A 5 7.62 19.01 6.72
C GLY A 5 8.66 17.99 6.24
N LYS A 6 9.92 18.41 6.28
CA LYS A 6 11.10 17.55 5.99
C LYS A 6 11.76 17.03 7.28
N ASP A 7 11.15 17.21 8.44
CA ASP A 7 11.72 16.81 9.73
C ASP A 7 11.58 15.29 9.92
N GLU A 8 12.65 14.59 9.61
CA GLU A 8 12.71 13.13 9.75
C GLU A 8 12.64 12.70 11.23
N LEU A 9 13.23 13.48 12.15
CA LEU A 9 13.22 13.14 13.57
C LEU A 9 11.81 13.22 14.15
N ALA A 10 11.05 14.25 13.79
CA ALA A 10 9.66 14.38 14.19
C ALA A 10 8.80 13.24 13.65
N MET A 11 9.03 12.84 12.39
CA MET A 11 8.33 11.69 11.78
C MET A 11 8.66 10.38 12.49
N ARG A 12 9.92 10.12 12.82
CA ARG A 12 10.34 8.92 13.55
C ARG A 12 9.73 8.89 14.95
N LYS A 13 9.77 10.01 15.67
CA LYS A 13 9.15 10.12 16.98
C LYS A 13 7.65 9.84 16.93
N PHE A 14 6.95 10.41 15.96
CA PHE A 14 5.53 10.14 15.72
C PHE A 14 5.28 8.66 15.43
N ALA A 15 6.04 8.05 14.51
CA ALA A 15 5.92 6.63 14.17
C ALA A 15 6.17 5.72 15.38
N SER A 16 7.17 6.03 16.19
CA SER A 16 7.50 5.26 17.41
C SER A 16 6.40 5.29 18.47
N SER A 17 5.64 6.38 18.55
CA SER A 17 4.53 6.54 19.51
C SER A 17 3.17 6.13 18.96
N MET A 18 3.08 5.79 17.67
CA MET A 18 1.81 5.43 17.03
C MET A 18 1.22 4.17 17.68
N PRO A 19 -0.06 4.17 18.10
CA PRO A 19 -0.75 2.95 18.48
C PRO A 19 -0.82 1.98 17.31
N VAL A 20 -0.47 0.73 17.53
CA VAL A 20 -0.52 -0.34 16.51
C VAL A 20 -1.18 -1.58 17.09
N PRO A 21 -1.91 -2.35 16.27
CA PRO A 21 -2.44 -3.63 16.72
C PRO A 21 -1.30 -4.64 16.96
N GLU A 22 -1.53 -5.54 17.89
CA GLU A 22 -0.65 -6.68 18.14
C GLU A 22 -1.16 -7.90 17.37
N PHE A 23 -0.22 -8.71 16.88
CA PHE A 23 -0.46 -9.98 16.23
C PHE A 23 0.26 -11.07 17.02
N GLU A 24 -0.45 -12.14 17.36
CA GLU A 24 0.11 -13.28 18.09
C GLU A 24 1.15 -14.02 17.25
N GLU A 25 0.86 -14.15 15.96
CA GLU A 25 1.70 -14.84 15.01
C GLU A 25 2.07 -13.95 13.82
N THR A 26 3.26 -14.17 13.30
CA THR A 26 3.71 -13.59 12.03
C THR A 26 3.85 -14.70 11.01
N HIS A 27 2.93 -14.74 10.06
CA HIS A 27 3.01 -15.66 8.94
C HIS A 27 4.06 -15.17 7.94
N PHE A 28 4.73 -16.09 7.28
CA PHE A 28 5.69 -15.81 6.22
C PHE A 28 5.46 -16.77 5.06
N VAL A 29 4.80 -16.29 4.03
CA VAL A 29 4.49 -17.09 2.84
C VAL A 29 5.70 -17.14 1.92
N SER A 30 6.13 -18.34 1.58
CA SER A 30 7.10 -18.54 0.49
C SER A 30 6.38 -18.50 -0.84
N THR A 31 6.94 -17.77 -1.81
CA THR A 31 6.39 -17.69 -3.15
C THR A 31 7.21 -18.49 -4.15
N LYS A 32 6.65 -18.76 -5.31
CA LYS A 32 7.38 -19.28 -6.48
C LYS A 32 8.37 -18.23 -7.01
N PRO A 33 9.30 -18.59 -7.92
CA PRO A 33 10.22 -17.62 -8.52
C PRO A 33 9.50 -16.40 -9.09
N LEU A 34 10.08 -15.21 -8.92
CA LEU A 34 9.46 -13.94 -9.37
C LEU A 34 9.03 -14.00 -10.83
N SER A 35 9.84 -14.58 -11.70
CA SER A 35 9.53 -14.74 -13.14
C SER A 35 8.31 -15.61 -13.44
N GLN A 36 7.72 -16.24 -12.43
CA GLN A 36 6.50 -17.04 -12.54
C GLN A 36 5.36 -16.46 -11.68
N ALA A 37 5.64 -15.44 -10.86
CA ALA A 37 4.71 -14.91 -9.90
C ALA A 37 3.78 -13.87 -10.52
N LYS A 38 2.49 -13.94 -10.19
CA LYS A 38 1.51 -12.90 -10.49
C LYS A 38 1.48 -11.88 -9.36
N VAL A 39 1.67 -10.61 -9.68
CA VAL A 39 1.83 -9.53 -8.72
C VAL A 39 0.63 -8.58 -8.74
N ALA A 40 0.06 -8.29 -7.57
CA ALA A 40 -0.95 -7.26 -7.39
C ALA A 40 -0.41 -6.08 -6.56
N ILE A 41 -1.06 -4.93 -6.70
CA ILE A 41 -0.80 -3.74 -5.88
C ILE A 41 -1.97 -3.53 -4.92
N VAL A 42 -1.65 -3.20 -3.67
CA VAL A 42 -2.58 -2.64 -2.69
C VAL A 42 -2.02 -1.31 -2.22
N THR A 43 -2.78 -0.24 -2.39
CA THR A 43 -2.34 1.11 -2.00
C THR A 43 -3.27 1.72 -0.94
N THR A 44 -2.74 2.54 -0.05
CA THR A 44 -3.54 3.34 0.89
C THR A 44 -3.70 4.80 0.43
N ALA A 45 -3.50 5.06 -0.86
CA ALA A 45 -3.71 6.38 -1.44
C ALA A 45 -5.20 6.76 -1.61
N GLY A 46 -6.12 5.83 -1.32
CA GLY A 46 -7.55 6.06 -1.53
C GLY A 46 -7.89 6.30 -3.00
N LEU A 47 -7.22 5.57 -3.90
CA LEU A 47 -7.50 5.70 -5.33
C LEU A 47 -8.86 5.12 -5.68
N HIS A 48 -9.60 5.84 -6.51
CA HIS A 48 -10.87 5.38 -7.01
C HIS A 48 -11.09 5.88 -8.45
N ARG A 49 -11.96 5.22 -9.20
CA ARG A 49 -12.34 5.67 -10.54
C ARG A 49 -13.14 6.96 -10.48
N GLN A 50 -13.12 7.75 -11.53
CA GLN A 50 -13.91 9.00 -11.60
C GLN A 50 -15.40 8.77 -11.41
N SER A 51 -15.91 7.62 -11.84
CA SER A 51 -17.32 7.23 -11.75
C SER A 51 -17.72 6.64 -10.38
N ALA A 52 -16.76 6.31 -9.53
CA ALA A 52 -17.02 5.77 -8.19
C ALA A 52 -17.28 6.90 -7.19
N PRO A 53 -18.06 6.65 -6.13
CA PRO A 53 -18.32 7.65 -5.08
C PRO A 53 -17.04 8.06 -4.35
N GLY A 54 -16.01 7.22 -4.36
CA GLY A 54 -14.77 7.45 -3.62
C GLY A 54 -14.90 7.09 -2.14
N PHE A 55 -14.05 7.69 -1.32
CA PHE A 55 -13.95 7.40 0.10
C PHE A 55 -14.55 8.54 0.94
N GLU A 56 -15.18 8.18 2.05
CA GLU A 56 -15.71 9.14 3.00
C GLU A 56 -14.60 9.85 3.78
N ILE A 57 -14.87 11.10 4.17
CA ILE A 57 -13.96 11.87 5.00
C ILE A 57 -14.08 11.39 6.44
N GLY A 58 -13.01 10.86 6.99
CA GLY A 58 -12.97 10.38 8.36
C GLY A 58 -12.00 9.20 8.54
N ASP A 59 -12.14 8.53 9.66
CA ASP A 59 -11.34 7.38 10.06
C ASP A 59 -12.14 6.06 10.14
N SER A 60 -13.37 6.08 9.65
CA SER A 60 -14.29 4.94 9.69
C SER A 60 -14.54 4.27 8.34
N ASP A 61 -13.95 4.79 7.26
CA ASP A 61 -14.10 4.22 5.94
C ASP A 61 -13.10 3.09 5.70
N PHE A 62 -13.52 1.88 5.96
CA PHE A 62 -12.70 0.66 5.86
C PHE A 62 -12.91 -0.13 4.57
N HIS A 63 -13.78 0.34 3.67
CA HIS A 63 -13.95 -0.30 2.37
C HIS A 63 -12.72 -0.16 1.47
N TYR A 64 -12.68 -0.90 0.40
CA TYR A 64 -11.66 -0.76 -0.64
C TYR A 64 -12.30 -0.68 -2.03
N GLU A 65 -11.65 0.06 -2.90
CA GLU A 65 -11.96 0.11 -4.33
C GLU A 65 -11.15 -0.93 -5.09
N THR A 66 -11.79 -1.56 -6.08
CA THR A 66 -11.11 -2.44 -7.04
C THR A 66 -10.73 -1.65 -8.27
N LEU A 67 -9.46 -1.68 -8.61
CA LEU A 67 -8.87 -0.96 -9.73
C LEU A 67 -8.47 -1.96 -10.81
N ALA A 68 -9.13 -1.93 -11.95
CA ALA A 68 -8.71 -2.74 -13.09
C ALA A 68 -7.31 -2.32 -13.56
N ARG A 69 -6.52 -3.28 -14.02
CA ARG A 69 -5.13 -3.10 -14.47
C ARG A 69 -4.94 -1.97 -15.47
N ASP A 70 -5.90 -1.78 -16.36
CA ASP A 70 -5.88 -0.75 -17.42
C ASP A 70 -6.45 0.60 -16.96
N SER A 71 -6.99 0.71 -15.74
CA SER A 71 -7.56 1.96 -15.24
C SER A 71 -6.50 3.04 -15.11
N ARG A 72 -6.71 4.18 -15.76
CA ARG A 72 -5.86 5.38 -15.68
C ARG A 72 -6.65 6.63 -15.32
N ASP A 73 -7.99 6.56 -15.31
CA ASP A 73 -8.93 7.62 -14.93
C ASP A 73 -9.12 7.71 -13.40
N LEU A 74 -8.01 7.60 -12.65
CA LEU A 74 -8.02 7.49 -11.20
C LEU A 74 -7.98 8.86 -10.53
N LYS A 75 -8.78 9.01 -9.48
CA LYS A 75 -8.77 10.14 -8.55
C LYS A 75 -8.11 9.75 -7.24
N LEU A 76 -7.52 10.74 -6.59
CA LEU A 76 -6.93 10.62 -5.27
C LEU A 76 -7.98 10.97 -4.21
N GLY A 77 -8.50 9.97 -3.51
CA GLY A 77 -9.45 10.13 -2.40
C GLY A 77 -8.78 10.26 -1.03
N HIS A 78 -7.46 10.42 -0.96
CA HIS A 78 -6.75 10.54 0.30
C HIS A 78 -6.97 11.91 0.97
N HIS A 79 -7.41 11.93 2.22
CA HIS A 79 -7.82 13.16 2.93
C HIS A 79 -6.72 13.80 3.79
N SER A 80 -5.57 13.14 3.98
CA SER A 80 -4.49 13.68 4.81
C SER A 80 -3.91 14.97 4.22
N VAL A 81 -3.77 15.98 5.08
CA VAL A 81 -3.08 17.24 4.74
C VAL A 81 -1.56 17.06 4.57
N ASN A 82 -1.04 15.93 5.03
CA ASN A 82 0.38 15.57 4.94
C ASN A 82 0.72 14.78 3.67
N PHE A 83 -0.20 14.63 2.74
CA PHE A 83 -0.01 13.91 1.49
C PHE A 83 0.41 14.87 0.37
N ASP A 84 1.51 14.58 -0.32
CA ASP A 84 1.93 15.33 -1.52
C ASP A 84 1.06 14.96 -2.73
N ARG A 85 0.08 15.81 -3.00
CA ARG A 85 -0.83 15.63 -4.14
C ARG A 85 -0.18 15.99 -5.48
N GLY A 86 0.85 16.82 -5.46
CA GLY A 86 1.59 17.23 -6.65
C GLY A 86 2.35 16.07 -7.27
N GLY A 87 2.93 15.22 -6.42
CA GLY A 87 3.61 14.00 -6.87
C GLY A 87 2.68 13.06 -7.62
N PHE A 88 1.53 12.74 -7.03
CA PHE A 88 0.49 11.93 -7.68
C PHE A 88 -0.01 12.54 -9.00
N ALA A 89 -0.28 13.85 -9.02
CA ALA A 89 -0.74 14.54 -10.22
C ALA A 89 0.29 14.51 -11.38
N ALA A 90 1.58 14.44 -11.04
CA ALA A 90 2.65 14.36 -12.01
C ALA A 90 2.97 12.92 -12.47
N ASP A 91 2.77 11.93 -11.60
CA ASP A 91 3.08 10.53 -11.85
C ASP A 91 2.32 9.62 -10.87
N LEU A 92 1.39 8.83 -11.38
CA LEU A 92 0.62 7.83 -10.63
C LEU A 92 1.53 6.81 -9.90
N ASN A 93 2.66 6.47 -10.51
CA ASN A 93 3.56 5.42 -10.02
C ASN A 93 4.20 5.73 -8.66
N VAL A 94 4.20 6.98 -8.22
CA VAL A 94 4.73 7.33 -6.87
C VAL A 94 3.95 6.72 -5.72
N VAL A 95 2.70 6.29 -5.93
CA VAL A 95 1.84 5.65 -4.95
C VAL A 95 1.20 4.35 -5.44
N TYR A 96 1.16 4.15 -6.76
CA TYR A 96 0.54 3.01 -7.42
C TYR A 96 1.36 2.61 -8.65
N PRO A 97 2.42 1.80 -8.47
CA PRO A 97 3.45 1.58 -9.50
C PRO A 97 3.02 0.60 -10.59
N ILE A 98 1.84 0.83 -11.18
CA ILE A 98 1.27 -0.09 -12.17
C ILE A 98 2.12 -0.16 -13.44
N ASP A 99 2.60 0.99 -13.94
CA ASP A 99 3.42 1.00 -15.16
C ASP A 99 4.78 0.32 -14.91
N ARG A 100 5.30 0.40 -13.68
CA ARG A 100 6.55 -0.29 -13.28
C ARG A 100 6.37 -1.80 -13.27
N LEU A 101 5.25 -2.30 -12.73
CA LEU A 101 4.95 -3.74 -12.79
C LEU A 101 4.75 -4.22 -14.23
N GLU A 102 4.12 -3.42 -15.08
CA GLU A 102 3.97 -3.73 -16.50
C GLU A 102 5.33 -3.86 -17.20
N GLU A 103 6.23 -2.92 -16.95
CA GLU A 103 7.60 -2.96 -17.48
C GLU A 103 8.34 -4.21 -17.00
N LEU A 104 8.30 -4.53 -15.69
CA LEU A 104 8.91 -5.72 -15.13
C LEU A 104 8.34 -7.04 -15.69
N ALA A 105 7.04 -7.06 -16.00
CA ALA A 105 6.44 -8.22 -16.65
C ALA A 105 6.91 -8.39 -18.10
N VAL A 106 7.02 -7.30 -18.85
CA VAL A 106 7.58 -7.31 -20.22
C VAL A 106 9.04 -7.76 -20.23
N GLU A 107 9.81 -7.36 -19.23
CA GLU A 107 11.22 -7.76 -19.07
C GLU A 107 11.40 -9.19 -18.53
N GLY A 108 10.29 -9.86 -18.14
CA GLY A 108 10.32 -11.22 -17.60
C GLY A 108 10.86 -11.31 -16.16
N VAL A 109 10.98 -10.21 -15.47
CA VAL A 109 11.38 -10.15 -14.05
C VAL A 109 10.28 -10.73 -13.16
N ILE A 110 9.02 -10.38 -13.46
CA ILE A 110 7.83 -10.99 -12.84
C ILE A 110 7.05 -11.78 -13.88
N GLY A 111 6.27 -12.78 -13.43
CA GLY A 111 5.52 -13.65 -14.32
C GLY A 111 4.32 -12.96 -14.97
N ALA A 112 3.58 -12.18 -14.20
CA ALA A 112 2.41 -11.42 -14.68
C ALA A 112 2.02 -10.31 -13.72
N VAL A 113 1.31 -9.31 -14.23
CA VAL A 113 0.55 -8.33 -13.43
C VAL A 113 -0.87 -8.85 -13.25
N ALA A 114 -1.45 -8.70 -12.06
CA ALA A 114 -2.83 -9.07 -11.79
C ALA A 114 -3.82 -8.20 -12.59
N GLU A 115 -5.00 -8.74 -12.91
CA GLU A 115 -6.05 -8.00 -13.62
C GLU A 115 -6.71 -6.94 -12.73
N ASN A 116 -6.73 -7.19 -11.42
CA ASN A 116 -7.28 -6.26 -10.43
C ASN A 116 -6.24 -5.92 -9.37
N HIS A 117 -6.29 -4.66 -8.94
CA HIS A 117 -5.53 -4.08 -7.85
C HIS A 117 -6.51 -3.44 -6.86
N TYR A 118 -6.02 -3.04 -5.68
CA TYR A 118 -6.94 -2.59 -4.64
C TYR A 118 -6.44 -1.32 -3.95
N ALA A 119 -7.37 -0.44 -3.64
CA ALA A 119 -7.07 0.80 -2.93
C ALA A 119 -7.94 0.91 -1.68
N PHE A 120 -7.30 1.09 -0.54
CA PHE A 120 -7.94 1.40 0.73
C PHE A 120 -7.88 2.89 1.00
N ALA A 121 -8.80 3.39 1.82
CA ALA A 121 -8.67 4.73 2.38
C ALA A 121 -7.43 4.81 3.27
N GLY A 122 -6.71 5.91 3.18
CA GLY A 122 -5.70 6.26 4.18
C GLY A 122 -6.31 6.88 5.42
N ASN A 123 -5.50 7.12 6.45
CA ASN A 123 -5.94 7.79 7.68
C ASN A 123 -7.00 7.01 8.49
N GLN A 124 -6.82 5.70 8.57
CA GLN A 124 -7.70 4.82 9.31
C GLN A 124 -7.61 5.02 10.84
N SER A 125 -8.63 4.54 11.56
CA SER A 125 -8.70 4.53 13.02
C SER A 125 -7.49 3.82 13.66
N ALA A 126 -7.27 4.03 14.96
CA ALA A 126 -6.15 3.43 15.66
C ALA A 126 -6.22 1.90 15.74
N THR A 127 -7.42 1.35 15.76
CA THR A 127 -7.63 -0.09 15.89
C THR A 127 -7.47 -0.85 14.59
N VAL A 128 -7.81 -0.24 13.45
CA VAL A 128 -7.91 -0.88 12.12
C VAL A 128 -8.65 -2.23 12.16
N SER A 129 -9.58 -2.38 13.11
CA SER A 129 -10.26 -3.66 13.38
C SER A 129 -11.09 -4.12 12.19
N GLU A 130 -11.82 -3.22 11.55
CA GLU A 130 -12.67 -3.53 10.40
C GLU A 130 -11.82 -3.95 9.19
N ILE A 131 -10.65 -3.33 9.01
CA ILE A 131 -9.70 -3.78 7.98
C ILE A 131 -9.14 -5.16 8.32
N ARG A 132 -8.79 -5.39 9.58
CA ARG A 132 -8.22 -6.65 10.04
C ARG A 132 -9.21 -7.82 9.93
N LEU A 133 -10.48 -7.61 10.27
CA LEU A 133 -11.47 -8.67 10.48
C LEU A 133 -12.48 -8.82 9.34
N ASP A 134 -12.62 -7.81 8.47
CA ASP A 134 -13.62 -7.78 7.42
C ASP A 134 -13.00 -7.48 6.03
N SER A 135 -12.70 -6.22 5.72
CA SER A 135 -12.33 -5.83 4.35
C SER A 135 -10.99 -6.41 3.90
N GLY A 136 -10.02 -6.54 4.79
CA GLY A 136 -8.74 -7.17 4.48
C GLY A 136 -8.87 -8.64 4.09
N PRO A 137 -9.48 -9.52 4.91
CA PRO A 137 -9.75 -10.93 4.54
C PRO A 137 -10.58 -11.06 3.26
N HIS A 138 -11.57 -10.19 3.05
CA HIS A 138 -12.37 -10.18 1.83
C HIS A 138 -11.51 -9.84 0.60
N CYS A 139 -10.63 -8.83 0.71
CA CYS A 139 -9.69 -8.47 -0.34
C CYS A 139 -8.71 -9.62 -0.65
N ALA A 140 -8.16 -10.28 0.39
CA ALA A 140 -7.28 -11.44 0.24
C ALA A 140 -7.95 -12.56 -0.55
N LYS A 141 -9.21 -12.88 -0.21
CA LYS A 141 -9.99 -13.91 -0.90
C LYS A 141 -10.14 -13.62 -2.39
N LYS A 142 -10.37 -12.36 -2.77
CA LYS A 142 -10.45 -11.96 -4.20
C LYS A 142 -9.11 -12.16 -4.91
N MET A 143 -8.01 -11.72 -4.32
CA MET A 143 -6.68 -11.89 -4.90
C MET A 143 -6.30 -13.37 -5.07
N LEU A 144 -6.62 -14.22 -4.10
CA LEU A 144 -6.40 -15.67 -4.21
C LEU A 144 -7.23 -16.30 -5.32
N ALA A 145 -8.49 -15.89 -5.50
CA ALA A 145 -9.34 -16.36 -6.58
C ALA A 145 -8.81 -15.98 -7.97
N GLU A 146 -8.04 -14.90 -8.06
CA GLU A 146 -7.34 -14.46 -9.27
C GLU A 146 -5.93 -15.07 -9.42
N ASN A 147 -5.53 -15.98 -8.54
CA ASN A 147 -4.21 -16.60 -8.48
C ASN A 147 -3.07 -15.57 -8.35
N VAL A 148 -3.27 -14.54 -7.53
CA VAL A 148 -2.20 -13.62 -7.13
C VAL A 148 -1.23 -14.37 -6.21
N ASP A 149 0.06 -14.17 -6.41
CA ASP A 149 1.12 -14.79 -5.61
C ASP A 149 1.78 -13.79 -4.65
N ILE A 150 1.95 -12.56 -5.13
CA ILE A 150 2.67 -11.51 -4.40
C ILE A 150 1.84 -10.23 -4.40
N VAL A 151 1.81 -9.57 -3.24
CA VAL A 151 1.15 -8.27 -3.07
C VAL A 151 2.17 -7.21 -2.69
N VAL A 152 2.32 -6.20 -3.53
CA VAL A 152 3.07 -4.97 -3.22
C VAL A 152 2.13 -3.99 -2.53
N ILE A 153 2.43 -3.64 -1.28
CA ILE A 153 1.57 -2.79 -0.46
C ILE A 153 2.23 -1.43 -0.24
N THR A 154 1.62 -0.34 -0.71
CA THR A 154 2.20 1.00 -0.62
C THR A 154 1.54 1.85 0.47
N GLY A 155 2.32 2.22 1.49
CA GLY A 155 1.92 3.13 2.56
C GLY A 155 2.22 4.57 2.20
N THR A 156 1.19 5.41 2.08
CA THR A 156 1.31 6.71 1.41
C THR A 156 1.22 7.93 2.34
N CYS A 157 0.80 7.79 3.58
CA CYS A 157 0.67 8.89 4.54
C CYS A 157 1.30 8.56 5.90
N PRO A 158 1.43 9.51 6.84
CA PRO A 158 2.03 9.25 8.15
C PRO A 158 1.28 8.21 9.01
N LEU A 159 -0.03 8.05 8.84
CA LEU A 159 -0.86 7.06 9.55
C LEU A 159 -1.00 5.73 8.78
N CYS A 160 -0.76 5.75 7.47
CA CYS A 160 -0.87 4.58 6.61
C CYS A 160 0.01 3.39 7.01
N PRO A 161 1.19 3.56 7.64
CA PRO A 161 2.03 2.43 8.04
C PRO A 161 1.29 1.38 8.87
N ARG A 162 0.43 1.82 9.79
CA ARG A 162 -0.41 0.91 10.60
C ARG A 162 -1.33 0.06 9.71
N THR A 163 -2.01 0.69 8.75
CA THR A 163 -2.92 0.01 7.83
C THR A 163 -2.19 -0.99 6.94
N VAL A 164 -1.11 -0.57 6.28
CA VAL A 164 -0.38 -1.45 5.35
C VAL A 164 0.29 -2.63 6.08
N CYS A 165 0.77 -2.42 7.30
CA CYS A 165 1.34 -3.50 8.11
C CYS A 165 0.24 -4.48 8.56
N THR A 166 -0.96 -3.99 8.92
CA THR A 166 -2.10 -4.84 9.22
C THR A 166 -2.53 -5.67 8.02
N LEU A 167 -2.65 -5.04 6.84
CA LEU A 167 -2.96 -5.74 5.59
C LEU A 167 -1.92 -6.81 5.25
N ALA A 168 -0.63 -6.54 5.47
CA ALA A 168 0.41 -7.53 5.26
C ALA A 168 0.21 -8.77 6.14
N HIS A 169 -0.08 -8.61 7.43
CA HIS A 169 -0.39 -9.74 8.32
C HIS A 169 -1.62 -10.52 7.85
N VAL A 170 -2.69 -9.82 7.49
CA VAL A 170 -3.93 -10.46 7.00
C VAL A 170 -3.68 -11.25 5.72
N PHE A 171 -2.94 -10.69 4.77
CA PHE A 171 -2.67 -11.33 3.50
C PHE A 171 -1.72 -12.51 3.62
N GLU A 172 -0.67 -12.40 4.43
CA GLU A 172 0.24 -13.52 4.72
C GLU A 172 -0.48 -14.66 5.44
N ALA A 173 -1.36 -14.36 6.39
CA ALA A 173 -2.19 -15.36 7.05
C ALA A 173 -3.16 -16.06 6.08
N ALA A 174 -3.57 -15.38 5.02
CA ALA A 174 -4.40 -15.93 3.95
C ALA A 174 -3.62 -16.74 2.89
N GLY A 175 -2.29 -16.70 2.89
CA GLY A 175 -1.45 -17.42 1.93
C GLY A 175 -0.88 -16.58 0.78
N LEU A 176 -0.97 -15.25 0.86
CA LEU A 176 -0.38 -14.32 -0.10
C LEU A 176 0.97 -13.79 0.41
N ALA A 177 2.02 -13.91 -0.37
CA ALA A 177 3.28 -13.27 -0.04
C ALA A 177 3.18 -11.74 -0.17
N THR A 178 3.74 -10.98 0.78
CA THR A 178 3.62 -9.52 0.78
C THR A 178 4.97 -8.82 0.86
N ILE A 179 5.04 -7.60 0.33
CA ILE A 179 6.08 -6.62 0.62
C ILE A 179 5.45 -5.26 0.91
N VAL A 180 5.75 -4.69 2.06
CA VAL A 180 5.28 -3.35 2.46
C VAL A 180 6.32 -2.31 2.09
N ILE A 181 5.91 -1.30 1.32
CA ILE A 181 6.74 -0.13 1.04
C ILE A 181 6.29 0.99 1.97
N THR A 182 7.15 1.39 2.90
CA THR A 182 6.80 2.39 3.93
C THR A 182 8.00 3.23 4.35
N ARG A 183 7.73 4.46 4.77
CA ARG A 183 8.72 5.32 5.41
C ARG A 183 8.88 5.02 6.91
N ALA A 184 7.86 4.49 7.57
CA ALA A 184 7.84 4.27 9.00
C ALA A 184 8.43 2.91 9.36
N ARG A 185 9.76 2.82 9.36
CA ARG A 185 10.51 1.63 9.74
C ARG A 185 10.12 1.14 11.14
N GLU A 186 10.00 2.06 12.08
CA GLU A 186 9.67 1.79 13.47
C GLU A 186 8.32 1.09 13.63
N VAL A 187 7.34 1.42 12.79
CA VAL A 187 6.02 0.75 12.79
C VAL A 187 6.14 -0.66 12.23
N ALA A 188 6.82 -0.83 11.09
CA ALA A 188 7.00 -2.13 10.46
C ALA A 188 7.76 -3.12 11.39
N GLU A 189 8.80 -2.65 12.08
CA GLU A 189 9.57 -3.44 13.05
C GLU A 189 8.73 -3.82 14.29
N ARG A 190 7.99 -2.88 14.86
CA ARG A 190 7.12 -3.14 16.02
C ARG A 190 6.00 -4.12 15.68
N MET A 191 5.42 -4.00 14.50
CA MET A 191 4.39 -4.90 14.01
C MET A 191 4.95 -6.22 13.44
N LYS A 192 6.29 -6.39 13.40
CA LYS A 192 6.96 -7.60 12.90
C LYS A 192 6.49 -8.00 11.50
N VAL A 193 6.41 -7.03 10.59
CA VAL A 193 5.97 -7.29 9.22
C VAL A 193 6.96 -8.23 8.51
N PRO A 194 6.51 -9.24 7.80
CA PRO A 194 7.37 -10.25 7.17
C PRO A 194 8.41 -9.67 6.20
N ARG A 195 7.99 -8.72 5.38
CA ARG A 195 8.87 -8.05 4.40
C ARG A 195 8.52 -6.57 4.31
N ALA A 196 9.51 -5.70 4.49
CA ALA A 196 9.35 -4.26 4.35
C ALA A 196 10.52 -3.64 3.60
N LEU A 197 10.20 -2.77 2.66
CA LEU A 197 11.14 -1.85 2.02
C LEU A 197 10.95 -0.46 2.61
N HIS A 198 12.02 0.09 3.16
CA HIS A 198 11.99 1.42 3.77
C HIS A 198 12.41 2.48 2.78
N THR A 199 11.60 3.53 2.64
CA THR A 199 11.88 4.67 1.80
C THR A 199 12.08 5.95 2.63
N VAL A 200 12.85 6.88 2.09
CA VAL A 200 13.13 8.18 2.75
C VAL A 200 12.28 9.33 2.19
N PHE A 201 11.41 9.01 1.24
CA PHE A 201 10.60 10.02 0.56
C PHE A 201 9.43 10.50 1.42
N PRO A 202 8.98 11.75 1.22
CA PRO A 202 7.85 12.29 1.98
C PRO A 202 6.53 11.57 1.65
N PRO A 203 5.51 11.73 2.52
CA PRO A 203 4.18 11.19 2.27
C PRO A 203 3.60 11.62 0.92
N GLY A 204 3.03 10.69 0.19
CA GLY A 204 2.54 10.90 -1.17
C GLY A 204 3.56 10.59 -2.27
N LEU A 205 4.81 10.34 -1.88
CA LEU A 205 5.92 9.97 -2.79
C LEU A 205 6.55 8.63 -2.38
N SER A 206 5.75 7.64 -2.04
CA SER A 206 6.22 6.37 -1.45
C SER A 206 7.29 5.68 -2.29
N LEU A 207 7.22 5.80 -3.60
CA LEU A 207 8.14 5.22 -4.57
C LEU A 207 9.04 6.26 -5.26
N GLY A 208 9.39 7.32 -4.53
CA GLY A 208 10.34 8.29 -5.01
C GLY A 208 9.73 9.49 -5.74
N LYS A 209 10.58 10.20 -6.47
CA LYS A 209 10.15 11.37 -7.22
C LYS A 209 9.34 10.98 -8.45
N PRO A 210 8.40 11.85 -8.90
CA PRO A 210 7.68 11.64 -10.14
C PRO A 210 8.62 11.41 -11.32
N ARG A 211 8.33 10.39 -12.12
CA ARG A 211 9.08 9.99 -13.33
C ARG A 211 10.53 9.53 -13.07
N ASP A 212 10.88 9.24 -11.83
CA ASP A 212 12.16 8.64 -11.46
C ASP A 212 12.08 7.11 -11.58
N LYS A 213 12.13 6.62 -12.80
CA LYS A 213 12.03 5.20 -13.12
C LYS A 213 13.11 4.35 -12.44
N VAL A 214 14.33 4.87 -12.32
CA VAL A 214 15.46 4.14 -11.73
C VAL A 214 15.19 3.81 -10.26
N PHE A 215 14.48 4.70 -9.56
CA PHE A 215 14.12 4.45 -8.18
C PHE A 215 12.83 3.63 -8.03
N GLN A 216 11.90 3.74 -8.99
CA GLN A 216 10.59 3.08 -8.92
C GLN A 216 10.62 1.61 -9.33
N ILE A 217 11.67 1.16 -9.99
CA ILE A 217 11.95 -0.23 -10.35
C ILE A 217 12.96 -0.84 -9.36
#